data_2fbc7ec4f3c4b47ccb570164d91f865a
#
_entry.id   2fbc7ec4f3c4b47ccb570164d91f865a
#
_cell.length_a   1.000
_cell.length_b   1.000
_cell.length_c   1.000
_cell.angle_alpha   90.00
_cell.angle_beta   90.00
_cell.angle_gamma   90.00
#
_symmetry.space_group_name_H-M   'P 1'
#
loop_
_entity.id
_entity.type
_entity.pdbx_description
1 polymer ?
#
loop_
_entity_poly.entity_id
_entity_poly.type
_entity_poly.pdbx_seq_one_letter_code
_entity_poly.pdbx_strand_id
1 'polypeptide(L)'
;MGTFVPTTAAEREQMLRTIGVSSVEDLFRDVPQQMYLDGYLDLPPGRSELETLEAVSALAERNRVFKTCLRGAGSYRHYIPAAVKAVVTREEFVTAYTPYQAEISQGILQGIFEYQTMLCELTGMDVSNAGVYDGGTAAAEAIPMCRDRKRTRAYVSAAIDPNVLGVMKTYCFGSGTELIVVPMKNGKTDPDALRTMLGADAACFYVQQPNFFGLLEDAELLGEITHAAGAKYIMGVNPISLAVLKTPGECGADIAVGEGQPLGLDTAFGGPYLGFMTATSAMMRKLPGRIVGQTHDTEGKTGYVLTLSAREQHIRREKASSNICSNEQLCALTAAVYLAAMGEAGLRQAATLCTSRAHYFAQRLEEVLGWKRVYPGEFFHEFVTACPCPERTLEVLDAHGILGGLPVEGGILWCVTELTDKKTLDHVIGLLQEVSGQ
;
A
#
# COMPACT_ATOMS: atom_id res chain seq x y z
N MET A 1 -21.67 32.30 -17.95
CA MET A 1 -20.97 31.81 -16.75
C MET A 1 -20.29 32.98 -16.04
N GLY A 2 -20.40 33.07 -14.73
CA GLY A 2 -19.59 33.97 -13.93
C GLY A 2 -18.12 33.59 -14.05
N THR A 3 -17.23 34.59 -14.08
CA THR A 3 -15.80 34.34 -14.03
C THR A 3 -15.36 34.16 -12.57
N PHE A 4 -14.39 33.28 -12.31
CA PHE A 4 -13.76 33.20 -10.98
C PHE A 4 -12.86 34.41 -10.67
N VAL A 5 -12.70 35.34 -11.62
CA VAL A 5 -11.99 36.61 -11.43
C VAL A 5 -13.01 37.63 -10.93
N PRO A 6 -12.98 38.02 -9.65
CA PRO A 6 -14.02 38.85 -9.06
C PRO A 6 -13.90 40.33 -9.44
N THR A 7 -12.80 40.77 -10.05
CA THR A 7 -12.56 42.18 -10.41
C THR A 7 -13.36 42.60 -11.62
N THR A 8 -14.02 43.74 -11.50
CA THR A 8 -14.72 44.43 -12.61
C THR A 8 -13.74 45.12 -13.57
N ALA A 9 -14.20 45.46 -14.76
CA ALA A 9 -13.40 46.24 -15.72
C ALA A 9 -12.93 47.56 -15.14
N ALA A 10 -13.79 48.28 -14.40
CA ALA A 10 -13.45 49.55 -13.76
C ALA A 10 -12.37 49.38 -12.68
N GLU A 11 -12.45 48.36 -11.86
CA GLU A 11 -11.43 48.05 -10.86
C GLU A 11 -10.10 47.67 -11.52
N ARG A 12 -10.13 46.95 -12.62
CA ARG A 12 -8.94 46.63 -13.41
C ARG A 12 -8.26 47.86 -13.96
N GLU A 13 -9.03 48.81 -14.53
CA GLU A 13 -8.50 50.07 -14.98
C GLU A 13 -7.88 50.88 -13.83
N GLN A 14 -8.52 50.90 -12.67
CA GLN A 14 -7.98 51.61 -11.50
C GLN A 14 -6.66 50.97 -11.03
N MET A 15 -6.57 49.65 -11.04
CA MET A 15 -5.32 48.94 -10.71
C MET A 15 -4.20 49.26 -11.70
N LEU A 16 -4.48 49.24 -13.03
CA LEU A 16 -3.51 49.60 -14.05
C LEU A 16 -3.00 51.03 -13.89
N ARG A 17 -3.89 51.99 -13.61
CA ARG A 17 -3.50 53.37 -13.31
C ARG A 17 -2.63 53.51 -12.07
N THR A 18 -2.94 52.75 -11.03
CA THR A 18 -2.15 52.74 -9.78
C THR A 18 -0.74 52.15 -10.00
N ILE A 19 -0.63 51.15 -10.86
CA ILE A 19 0.65 50.55 -11.25
C ILE A 19 1.43 51.45 -12.21
N GLY A 20 0.75 52.31 -12.94
CA GLY A 20 1.35 53.25 -13.90
C GLY A 20 1.52 52.63 -15.31
N VAL A 21 0.67 51.67 -15.68
CA VAL A 21 0.63 51.05 -17.01
C VAL A 21 -0.72 51.24 -17.67
N SER A 22 -0.78 51.13 -18.99
CA SER A 22 -2.00 51.39 -19.78
C SER A 22 -2.79 50.14 -20.10
N SER A 23 -2.15 48.97 -20.08
CA SER A 23 -2.76 47.70 -20.41
C SER A 23 -2.19 46.56 -19.54
N VAL A 24 -2.88 45.41 -19.53
CA VAL A 24 -2.39 44.20 -18.90
C VAL A 24 -1.14 43.67 -19.61
N GLU A 25 -1.08 43.84 -20.90
CA GLU A 25 0.06 43.44 -21.76
C GLU A 25 1.35 44.17 -21.36
N ASP A 26 1.25 45.46 -20.92
CA ASP A 26 2.40 46.22 -20.42
C ASP A 26 3.09 45.56 -19.19
N LEU A 27 2.36 44.72 -18.43
CA LEU A 27 2.91 43.99 -17.30
C LEU A 27 3.86 42.87 -17.73
N PHE A 28 3.73 42.41 -18.97
CA PHE A 28 4.52 41.31 -19.55
C PHE A 28 5.65 41.80 -20.48
N ARG A 29 5.99 43.09 -20.47
CA ARG A 29 7.02 43.66 -21.34
C ARG A 29 8.39 42.98 -21.34
N ASP A 30 8.70 42.26 -20.23
CA ASP A 30 9.95 41.50 -20.09
C ASP A 30 9.87 40.11 -20.74
N VAL A 31 8.69 39.70 -21.21
CA VAL A 31 8.49 38.48 -21.98
C VAL A 31 8.75 38.75 -23.46
N PRO A 32 9.65 38.05 -24.15
CA PRO A 32 9.89 38.26 -25.58
C PRO A 32 8.61 38.00 -26.40
N GLN A 33 8.35 38.87 -27.39
CA GLN A 33 7.12 38.84 -28.21
C GLN A 33 6.86 37.45 -28.85
N GLN A 34 7.91 36.75 -29.24
CA GLN A 34 7.81 35.42 -29.82
C GLN A 34 7.32 34.31 -28.86
N MET A 35 7.26 34.63 -27.57
CA MET A 35 6.76 33.70 -26.54
C MET A 35 5.26 33.91 -26.27
N TYR A 36 4.64 34.95 -26.84
CA TYR A 36 3.20 35.14 -26.73
C TYR A 36 2.46 34.14 -27.61
N LEU A 37 1.37 33.60 -27.07
CA LEU A 37 0.43 32.85 -27.89
C LEU A 37 -0.39 33.81 -28.74
N ASP A 38 -0.56 33.49 -30.01
CA ASP A 38 -1.46 34.21 -30.92
C ASP A 38 -2.89 33.71 -30.70
N GLY A 39 -3.60 34.40 -29.78
CA GLY A 39 -4.97 34.10 -29.42
C GLY A 39 -5.08 33.25 -28.12
N TYR A 40 -6.14 32.47 -28.02
CA TYR A 40 -6.41 31.59 -26.86
C TYR A 40 -5.80 30.21 -27.09
N LEU A 41 -5.57 29.51 -25.95
CA LEU A 41 -5.21 28.09 -26.00
C LEU A 41 -6.32 27.29 -26.72
N ASP A 42 -5.93 26.31 -27.53
CA ASP A 42 -6.85 25.37 -28.16
C ASP A 42 -7.39 24.37 -27.12
N LEU A 43 -8.31 24.88 -26.30
CA LEU A 43 -8.98 24.11 -25.27
C LEU A 43 -10.48 24.06 -25.56
N PRO A 44 -11.15 22.95 -25.23
CA PRO A 44 -12.59 22.90 -25.29
C PRO A 44 -13.26 24.04 -24.53
N PRO A 45 -14.39 24.56 -24.97
CA PRO A 45 -15.13 25.57 -24.23
C PRO A 45 -15.54 25.06 -22.85
N GLY A 46 -15.60 25.96 -21.86
CA GLY A 46 -16.08 25.65 -20.53
C GLY A 46 -17.50 25.07 -20.55
N ARG A 47 -17.77 24.10 -19.73
CA ARG A 47 -19.07 23.47 -19.54
C ARG A 47 -19.76 23.98 -18.29
N SER A 48 -21.09 23.90 -18.25
CA SER A 48 -21.85 24.11 -17.03
C SER A 48 -21.61 22.96 -16.04
N GLU A 49 -21.96 23.18 -14.78
CA GLU A 49 -21.89 22.13 -13.74
C GLU A 49 -22.72 20.89 -14.14
N LEU A 50 -23.92 21.09 -14.68
CA LEU A 50 -24.77 19.99 -15.14
C LEU A 50 -24.12 19.19 -16.25
N GLU A 51 -23.62 19.86 -17.31
CA GLU A 51 -22.94 19.18 -18.42
C GLU A 51 -21.66 18.43 -17.96
N THR A 52 -20.96 18.98 -16.97
CA THR A 52 -19.79 18.33 -16.38
C THR A 52 -20.19 17.09 -15.60
N LEU A 53 -21.25 17.21 -14.77
CA LEU A 53 -21.78 16.09 -13.99
C LEU A 53 -22.27 14.96 -14.90
N GLU A 54 -23.03 15.29 -15.96
CA GLU A 54 -23.49 14.30 -16.95
C GLU A 54 -22.33 13.59 -17.64
N ALA A 55 -21.31 14.36 -18.08
CA ALA A 55 -20.15 13.78 -18.78
C ALA A 55 -19.33 12.87 -17.86
N VAL A 56 -19.10 13.26 -16.61
CA VAL A 56 -18.35 12.44 -15.64
C VAL A 56 -19.18 11.22 -15.21
N SER A 57 -20.50 11.37 -15.02
CA SER A 57 -21.39 10.24 -14.72
C SER A 57 -21.38 9.21 -15.83
N ALA A 58 -21.48 9.66 -17.10
CA ALA A 58 -21.40 8.76 -18.25
C ALA A 58 -20.06 7.99 -18.34
N LEU A 59 -18.97 8.62 -17.90
CA LEU A 59 -17.66 7.93 -17.78
C LEU A 59 -17.68 6.91 -16.64
N ALA A 60 -18.26 7.27 -15.49
CA ALA A 60 -18.38 6.39 -14.33
C ALA A 60 -19.24 5.16 -14.62
N GLU A 61 -20.33 5.32 -15.39
CA GLU A 61 -21.22 4.22 -15.79
C GLU A 61 -20.56 3.17 -16.72
N ARG A 62 -19.44 3.51 -17.33
CA ARG A 62 -18.63 2.55 -18.11
C ARG A 62 -17.87 1.57 -17.22
N ASN A 63 -17.73 1.86 -15.93
CA ASN A 63 -17.11 0.94 -14.98
C ASN A 63 -18.02 -0.24 -14.69
N ARG A 64 -17.40 -1.39 -14.50
CA ARG A 64 -18.07 -2.60 -14.12
C ARG A 64 -17.94 -2.83 -12.62
N VAL A 65 -19.06 -2.82 -11.91
CA VAL A 65 -19.11 -3.02 -10.45
C VAL A 65 -19.41 -4.48 -10.15
N PHE A 66 -18.49 -5.16 -9.51
CA PHE A 66 -18.63 -6.54 -9.07
C PHE A 66 -19.11 -6.60 -7.62
N LYS A 67 -20.21 -7.33 -7.37
CA LYS A 67 -20.69 -7.58 -6.01
C LYS A 67 -19.80 -8.55 -5.25
N THR A 68 -19.34 -9.60 -5.93
CA THR A 68 -18.44 -10.61 -5.40
C THR A 68 -17.06 -10.44 -6.03
N CYS A 69 -16.03 -10.40 -5.19
CA CYS A 69 -14.64 -10.30 -5.62
C CYS A 69 -13.86 -11.46 -5.02
N LEU A 70 -13.28 -12.30 -5.90
CA LEU A 70 -12.41 -13.42 -5.54
C LEU A 70 -10.97 -13.19 -6.01
N ARG A 71 -10.60 -11.91 -6.20
CA ARG A 71 -9.28 -11.46 -6.61
C ARG A 71 -8.64 -10.64 -5.51
N GLY A 72 -7.39 -10.95 -5.21
CA GLY A 72 -6.53 -10.22 -4.29
C GLY A 72 -5.29 -9.72 -5.03
N ALA A 73 -4.17 -10.43 -4.86
CA ALA A 73 -2.89 -10.14 -5.51
C ALA A 73 -2.37 -8.72 -5.17
N GLY A 74 -2.36 -8.39 -3.88
CA GLY A 74 -1.81 -7.14 -3.35
C GLY A 74 -2.84 -6.09 -2.94
N SER A 75 -4.13 -6.25 -3.31
CA SER A 75 -5.22 -5.36 -2.90
C SER A 75 -6.44 -6.18 -2.49
N TYR A 76 -7.02 -5.89 -1.33
CA TYR A 76 -7.98 -6.77 -0.69
C TYR A 76 -9.22 -6.02 -0.20
N ARG A 77 -10.39 -6.54 -0.56
CA ARG A 77 -11.65 -6.01 -0.02
C ARG A 77 -11.92 -6.62 1.36
N HIS A 78 -11.93 -5.77 2.37
CA HIS A 78 -12.31 -6.12 3.75
C HIS A 78 -13.52 -5.31 4.21
N TYR A 79 -14.16 -5.73 5.29
CA TYR A 79 -15.22 -4.96 5.92
C TYR A 79 -14.65 -3.69 6.56
N ILE A 80 -15.24 -2.56 6.21
CA ILE A 80 -14.89 -1.26 6.78
C ILE A 80 -16.05 -0.78 7.64
N PRO A 81 -15.88 -0.66 8.97
CA PRO A 81 -16.92 -0.12 9.85
C PRO A 81 -17.35 1.29 9.43
N ALA A 82 -18.65 1.57 9.44
CA ALA A 82 -19.20 2.87 9.06
C ALA A 82 -18.59 4.04 9.87
N ALA A 83 -18.20 3.78 11.12
CA ALA A 83 -17.54 4.75 11.99
C ALA A 83 -16.22 5.25 11.38
N VAL A 84 -15.48 4.41 10.66
CA VAL A 84 -14.21 4.80 10.03
C VAL A 84 -14.45 5.97 9.07
N LYS A 85 -15.34 5.80 8.10
CA LYS A 85 -15.68 6.84 7.14
C LYS A 85 -16.24 8.10 7.81
N ALA A 86 -17.10 7.94 8.81
CA ALA A 86 -17.70 9.06 9.53
C ALA A 86 -16.66 9.92 10.27
N VAL A 87 -15.57 9.31 10.76
CA VAL A 87 -14.49 10.04 11.42
C VAL A 87 -13.57 10.70 10.40
N VAL A 88 -13.05 9.95 9.42
CA VAL A 88 -11.98 10.44 8.54
C VAL A 88 -12.44 11.47 7.52
N THR A 89 -13.76 11.58 7.27
CA THR A 89 -14.33 12.60 6.39
C THR A 89 -14.65 13.93 7.10
N ARG A 90 -14.34 14.06 8.39
CA ARG A 90 -14.52 15.31 9.12
C ARG A 90 -13.59 16.39 8.58
N GLU A 91 -14.08 17.62 8.54
CA GLU A 91 -13.33 18.76 8.00
C GLU A 91 -11.99 18.97 8.72
N GLU A 92 -11.92 18.71 10.01
CA GLU A 92 -10.72 18.84 10.84
C GLU A 92 -9.57 17.95 10.33
N PHE A 93 -9.88 16.83 9.68
CA PHE A 93 -8.89 15.92 9.13
C PHE A 93 -8.62 16.15 7.64
N VAL A 94 -9.69 16.33 6.82
CA VAL A 94 -9.52 16.47 5.37
C VAL A 94 -8.92 17.80 4.94
N THR A 95 -9.01 18.84 5.77
CA THR A 95 -8.36 20.13 5.52
C THR A 95 -6.94 20.22 6.10
N ALA A 96 -6.52 19.24 6.90
CA ALA A 96 -5.18 19.22 7.46
C ALA A 96 -4.14 18.93 6.37
N TYR A 97 -3.10 19.78 6.33
CA TYR A 97 -1.92 19.56 5.51
C TYR A 97 -0.78 18.99 6.37
N THR A 98 0.44 19.03 5.91
CA THR A 98 1.58 18.51 6.66
C THR A 98 1.72 19.21 8.03
N PRO A 99 1.77 18.49 9.15
CA PRO A 99 1.77 19.05 10.50
C PRO A 99 3.16 19.51 10.93
N TYR A 100 3.75 20.48 10.22
CA TYR A 100 5.08 21.03 10.54
C TYR A 100 5.11 21.84 11.83
N GLN A 101 4.06 22.64 12.08
CA GLN A 101 3.95 23.48 13.27
C GLN A 101 3.20 22.72 14.36
N ALA A 102 3.96 22.24 15.34
CA ALA A 102 3.41 21.42 16.44
C ALA A 102 2.32 22.19 17.22
N GLU A 103 2.46 23.51 17.36
CA GLU A 103 1.55 24.35 18.13
C GLU A 103 0.10 24.32 17.63
N ILE A 104 -0.11 24.16 16.35
CA ILE A 104 -1.45 24.14 15.73
C ILE A 104 -1.87 22.79 15.20
N SER A 105 -1.02 21.77 15.31
CA SER A 105 -1.22 20.46 14.69
C SER A 105 -1.27 19.31 15.69
N GLN A 106 -1.49 19.59 16.97
CA GLN A 106 -1.42 18.57 18.04
C GLN A 106 -2.34 17.39 17.81
N GLY A 107 -3.59 17.60 17.39
CA GLY A 107 -4.52 16.50 17.13
C GLY A 107 -4.09 15.58 15.99
N ILE A 108 -3.54 16.14 14.90
CA ILE A 108 -3.03 15.34 13.77
C ILE A 108 -1.75 14.60 14.16
N LEU A 109 -0.83 15.25 14.87
CA LEU A 109 0.40 14.63 15.35
C LEU A 109 0.09 13.49 16.34
N GLN A 110 -0.88 13.68 17.23
CA GLN A 110 -1.35 12.61 18.11
C GLN A 110 -1.92 11.44 17.31
N GLY A 111 -2.78 11.69 16.32
CA GLY A 111 -3.34 10.63 15.46
C GLY A 111 -2.25 9.83 14.72
N ILE A 112 -1.19 10.49 14.24
CA ILE A 112 -0.03 9.81 13.63
C ILE A 112 0.74 9.01 14.68
N PHE A 113 0.94 9.54 15.87
CA PHE A 113 1.61 8.82 16.96
C PHE A 113 0.84 7.55 17.37
N GLU A 114 -0.48 7.64 17.46
CA GLU A 114 -1.36 6.50 17.72
C GLU A 114 -1.29 5.45 16.61
N TYR A 115 -1.30 5.87 15.32
CA TYR A 115 -1.06 4.99 14.19
C TYR A 115 0.29 4.25 14.32
N GLN A 116 1.37 4.98 14.57
CA GLN A 116 2.70 4.39 14.75
C GLN A 116 2.71 3.35 15.89
N THR A 117 2.06 3.66 17.00
CA THR A 117 1.95 2.74 18.15
C THR A 117 1.19 1.47 17.77
N MET A 118 0.02 1.62 17.12
CA MET A 118 -0.79 0.46 16.72
C MET A 118 -0.04 -0.44 15.73
N LEU A 119 0.76 0.12 14.83
CA LEU A 119 1.59 -0.67 13.90
C LEU A 119 2.75 -1.36 14.61
N CYS A 120 3.37 -0.72 15.59
CA CYS A 120 4.38 -1.38 16.42
C CYS A 120 3.80 -2.59 17.15
N GLU A 121 2.64 -2.43 17.80
CA GLU A 121 1.94 -3.53 18.47
C GLU A 121 1.55 -4.65 17.50
N LEU A 122 0.98 -4.30 16.34
CA LEU A 122 0.55 -5.28 15.34
C LEU A 122 1.71 -6.09 14.74
N THR A 123 2.87 -5.45 14.55
CA THR A 123 4.05 -6.08 13.93
C THR A 123 5.04 -6.65 14.93
N GLY A 124 4.89 -6.35 16.24
CA GLY A 124 5.86 -6.72 17.26
C GLY A 124 7.20 -6.00 17.12
N MET A 125 7.21 -4.80 16.50
CA MET A 125 8.42 -4.02 16.24
C MET A 125 8.51 -2.79 17.16
N ASP A 126 9.70 -2.20 17.29
CA ASP A 126 9.95 -1.15 18.29
C ASP A 126 9.54 0.25 17.82
N VAL A 127 9.58 0.52 16.51
CA VAL A 127 9.37 1.87 15.94
C VAL A 127 8.67 1.81 14.59
N SER A 128 7.80 2.78 14.33
CA SER A 128 7.12 3.00 13.05
C SER A 128 7.34 4.42 12.56
N ASN A 129 7.34 4.63 11.24
CA ASN A 129 7.19 5.96 10.65
C ASN A 129 5.69 6.32 10.46
N ALA A 130 5.45 7.53 9.95
CA ALA A 130 4.11 8.03 9.67
C ALA A 130 3.47 7.47 8.38
N GLY A 131 4.05 6.43 7.80
CA GLY A 131 3.66 5.83 6.52
C GLY A 131 4.46 6.34 5.33
N VAL A 132 4.34 5.60 4.23
CA VAL A 132 4.88 5.89 2.90
C VAL A 132 3.78 5.65 1.86
N TYR A 133 4.07 5.81 0.55
CA TYR A 133 3.03 5.84 -0.50
C TYR A 133 2.24 4.54 -0.61
N ASP A 134 2.93 3.39 -0.65
CA ASP A 134 2.33 2.07 -0.77
C ASP A 134 3.29 0.97 -0.27
N GLY A 135 2.81 -0.27 -0.23
CA GLY A 135 3.60 -1.42 0.22
C GLY A 135 4.82 -1.71 -0.65
N GLY A 136 4.72 -1.47 -1.96
CA GLY A 136 5.85 -1.62 -2.90
C GLY A 136 6.96 -0.62 -2.62
N THR A 137 6.59 0.65 -2.38
CA THR A 137 7.51 1.70 -1.94
C THR A 137 8.13 1.36 -0.59
N ALA A 138 7.34 0.88 0.37
CA ALA A 138 7.82 0.48 1.69
C ALA A 138 8.89 -0.63 1.58
N ALA A 139 8.65 -1.65 0.74
CA ALA A 139 9.60 -2.73 0.48
C ALA A 139 10.90 -2.22 -0.17
N ALA A 140 10.79 -1.33 -1.14
CA ALA A 140 11.93 -0.75 -1.84
C ALA A 140 12.78 0.16 -0.92
N GLU A 141 12.13 0.99 -0.09
CA GLU A 141 12.77 1.89 0.87
C GLU A 141 13.47 1.14 2.03
N ALA A 142 13.06 -0.08 2.34
CA ALA A 142 13.72 -0.91 3.35
C ALA A 142 15.13 -1.34 2.93
N ILE A 143 15.40 -1.47 1.62
CA ILE A 143 16.72 -1.90 1.10
C ILE A 143 17.83 -0.90 1.44
N PRO A 144 17.71 0.41 1.15
CA PRO A 144 18.73 1.40 1.51
C PRO A 144 19.03 1.45 3.02
N MET A 145 18.02 1.17 3.86
CA MET A 145 18.21 1.12 5.31
C MET A 145 19.24 0.06 5.73
N CYS A 146 19.36 -1.02 4.98
CA CYS A 146 20.21 -2.17 5.30
C CYS A 146 21.65 -2.02 4.77
N ARG A 147 21.84 -1.16 3.77
CA ARG A 147 23.14 -1.00 3.11
C ARG A 147 24.17 -0.27 3.98
N ASP A 148 25.42 -0.65 3.79
CA ASP A 148 26.59 0.04 4.30
C ASP A 148 27.75 -0.04 3.28
N ARG A 149 28.98 0.35 3.67
CA ARG A 149 30.16 0.35 2.79
C ARG A 149 30.61 -1.04 2.33
N LYS A 150 30.28 -2.10 3.09
CA LYS A 150 30.72 -3.48 2.83
C LYS A 150 29.58 -4.34 2.30
N ARG A 151 28.35 -4.06 2.74
CA ARG A 151 27.15 -4.81 2.44
C ARG A 151 26.29 -4.00 1.48
N THR A 152 26.31 -4.38 0.21
CA THR A 152 25.74 -3.57 -0.88
C THR A 152 24.71 -4.32 -1.73
N ARG A 153 24.63 -5.65 -1.63
CA ARG A 153 23.71 -6.49 -2.39
C ARG A 153 22.43 -6.75 -1.63
N ALA A 154 21.29 -6.64 -2.31
CA ALA A 154 20.00 -6.99 -1.77
C ALA A 154 19.52 -8.33 -2.36
N TYR A 155 18.91 -9.15 -1.53
CA TYR A 155 18.33 -10.44 -1.92
C TYR A 155 16.83 -10.39 -1.69
N VAL A 156 16.08 -11.02 -2.59
CA VAL A 156 14.62 -11.05 -2.54
C VAL A 156 14.11 -12.43 -2.94
N SER A 157 13.08 -12.94 -2.27
CA SER A 157 12.41 -14.18 -2.67
C SER A 157 11.74 -14.07 -4.04
N ALA A 158 11.77 -15.12 -4.85
CA ALA A 158 10.99 -15.21 -6.09
C ALA A 158 9.49 -15.36 -5.85
N ALA A 159 9.07 -15.69 -4.63
CA ALA A 159 7.66 -15.91 -4.27
C ALA A 159 6.94 -14.63 -3.78
N ILE A 160 7.44 -13.44 -4.08
CA ILE A 160 6.81 -12.16 -3.73
C ILE A 160 5.91 -11.64 -4.85
N ASP A 161 5.07 -10.67 -4.52
CA ASP A 161 4.26 -9.95 -5.52
C ASP A 161 5.15 -9.37 -6.64
N PRO A 162 4.86 -9.70 -7.91
CA PRO A 162 5.65 -9.22 -9.06
C PRO A 162 5.63 -7.69 -9.19
N ASN A 163 4.59 -6.99 -8.74
CA ASN A 163 4.54 -5.53 -8.74
C ASN A 163 5.53 -4.96 -7.70
N VAL A 164 5.53 -5.53 -6.49
CA VAL A 164 6.52 -5.16 -5.45
C VAL A 164 7.94 -5.39 -5.95
N LEU A 165 8.19 -6.55 -6.58
CA LEU A 165 9.49 -6.84 -7.20
C LEU A 165 9.86 -5.81 -8.28
N GLY A 166 8.88 -5.37 -9.09
CA GLY A 166 9.06 -4.33 -10.10
C GLY A 166 9.51 -3.00 -9.50
N VAL A 167 8.85 -2.57 -8.40
CA VAL A 167 9.22 -1.35 -7.67
C VAL A 167 10.63 -1.48 -7.08
N MET A 168 10.94 -2.60 -6.40
CA MET A 168 12.28 -2.86 -5.86
C MET A 168 13.36 -2.80 -6.94
N LYS A 169 13.13 -3.39 -8.12
CA LYS A 169 14.05 -3.31 -9.26
C LYS A 169 14.30 -1.88 -9.70
N THR A 170 13.25 -1.05 -9.78
CA THR A 170 13.36 0.37 -10.16
C THR A 170 14.20 1.16 -9.17
N TYR A 171 13.95 1.01 -7.88
CA TYR A 171 14.75 1.67 -6.83
C TYR A 171 16.19 1.18 -6.82
N CYS A 172 16.40 -0.12 -6.97
CA CYS A 172 17.76 -0.69 -7.01
C CYS A 172 18.53 -0.22 -8.25
N PHE A 173 17.87 -0.12 -9.40
CA PHE A 173 18.45 0.48 -10.61
C PHE A 173 18.90 1.93 -10.35
N GLY A 174 18.02 2.77 -9.80
CA GLY A 174 18.31 4.17 -9.51
C GLY A 174 19.44 4.37 -8.49
N SER A 175 19.56 3.46 -7.52
CA SER A 175 20.59 3.53 -6.45
C SER A 175 21.88 2.74 -6.77
N GLY A 176 21.96 2.07 -7.93
CA GLY A 176 23.07 1.19 -8.28
C GLY A 176 23.22 -0.01 -7.35
N THR A 177 22.10 -0.50 -6.77
CA THR A 177 22.09 -1.68 -5.91
C THR A 177 21.86 -2.92 -6.75
N GLU A 178 22.69 -3.95 -6.59
CA GLU A 178 22.43 -5.25 -7.19
C GLU A 178 21.31 -5.97 -6.41
N LEU A 179 20.20 -6.27 -7.10
CA LEU A 179 19.07 -7.02 -6.56
C LEU A 179 19.08 -8.45 -7.10
N ILE A 180 19.24 -9.43 -6.22
CA ILE A 180 19.40 -10.85 -6.53
C ILE A 180 18.12 -11.58 -6.11
N VAL A 181 17.51 -12.29 -7.05
CA VAL A 181 16.29 -13.08 -6.79
C VAL A 181 16.69 -14.47 -6.33
N VAL A 182 16.27 -14.84 -5.13
CA VAL A 182 16.43 -16.19 -4.57
C VAL A 182 15.33 -17.09 -5.13
N PRO A 183 15.65 -18.24 -5.71
CA PRO A 183 14.65 -19.10 -6.32
C PRO A 183 13.65 -19.65 -5.31
N MET A 184 12.49 -20.04 -5.81
CA MET A 184 11.46 -20.73 -5.03
C MET A 184 11.43 -22.23 -5.35
N LYS A 185 10.94 -23.01 -4.39
CA LYS A 185 10.68 -24.44 -4.50
C LYS A 185 9.28 -24.75 -3.95
N ASN A 186 8.42 -25.35 -4.76
CA ASN A 186 7.03 -25.63 -4.40
C ASN A 186 6.23 -24.38 -3.96
N GLY A 187 6.47 -23.24 -4.61
CA GLY A 187 5.78 -21.98 -4.32
C GLY A 187 6.30 -21.20 -3.10
N LYS A 188 7.35 -21.66 -2.43
CA LYS A 188 8.00 -21.00 -1.30
C LYS A 188 9.46 -20.69 -1.59
N THR A 189 10.05 -19.78 -0.87
CA THR A 189 11.49 -19.51 -0.90
C THR A 189 12.27 -20.80 -0.65
N ASP A 190 13.29 -21.08 -1.48
CA ASP A 190 14.20 -22.22 -1.26
C ASP A 190 15.25 -21.84 -0.20
N PRO A 191 15.20 -22.42 1.02
CA PRO A 191 16.13 -22.06 2.10
C PRO A 191 17.57 -22.53 1.82
N ASP A 192 17.77 -23.60 1.04
CA ASP A 192 19.11 -24.07 0.69
C ASP A 192 19.75 -23.18 -0.36
N ALA A 193 18.97 -22.70 -1.33
CA ALA A 193 19.42 -21.69 -2.26
C ALA A 193 19.76 -20.37 -1.54
N LEU A 194 18.91 -19.92 -0.61
CA LEU A 194 19.16 -18.72 0.20
C LEU A 194 20.50 -18.83 0.94
N ARG A 195 20.72 -19.95 1.64
CA ARG A 195 21.96 -20.21 2.41
C ARG A 195 23.20 -20.19 1.52
N THR A 196 23.09 -20.70 0.30
CA THR A 196 24.20 -20.77 -0.65
C THR A 196 24.49 -19.40 -1.29
N MET A 197 23.44 -18.61 -1.56
CA MET A 197 23.57 -17.35 -2.28
C MET A 197 23.99 -16.16 -1.40
N LEU A 198 23.64 -16.17 -0.10
CA LEU A 198 24.00 -15.08 0.80
C LEU A 198 25.51 -15.03 1.06
N GLY A 199 26.17 -14.01 0.48
CA GLY A 199 27.58 -13.73 0.67
C GLY A 199 27.87 -12.72 1.79
N ALA A 200 29.15 -12.47 2.07
CA ALA A 200 29.58 -11.52 3.08
C ALA A 200 29.20 -10.05 2.74
N ASP A 201 28.86 -9.79 1.51
CA ASP A 201 28.42 -8.49 0.98
C ASP A 201 26.88 -8.35 0.92
N ALA A 202 26.13 -9.35 1.41
CA ALA A 202 24.68 -9.30 1.53
C ALA A 202 24.25 -8.22 2.54
N ALA A 203 23.49 -7.24 2.09
CA ALA A 203 22.91 -6.18 2.93
C ALA A 203 21.62 -6.66 3.60
N CYS A 204 20.73 -7.28 2.82
CA CYS A 204 19.45 -7.76 3.31
C CYS A 204 18.91 -8.92 2.48
N PHE A 205 17.96 -9.63 3.07
CA PHE A 205 17.03 -10.53 2.38
C PHE A 205 15.59 -10.11 2.69
N TYR A 206 14.76 -10.04 1.63
CA TYR A 206 13.34 -9.73 1.71
C TYR A 206 12.48 -10.95 1.41
N VAL A 207 11.51 -11.23 2.26
CA VAL A 207 10.45 -12.22 2.07
C VAL A 207 9.08 -11.59 2.26
N GLN A 208 8.06 -12.14 1.63
CA GLN A 208 6.65 -11.74 1.84
C GLN A 208 5.91 -12.84 2.59
N GLN A 209 5.13 -12.48 3.61
CA GLN A 209 4.36 -13.39 4.48
C GLN A 209 2.93 -12.89 4.70
N PRO A 210 1.88 -13.59 4.27
CA PRO A 210 1.92 -14.69 3.31
C PRO A 210 2.54 -14.26 1.98
N ASN A 211 3.12 -15.21 1.24
CA ASN A 211 3.75 -14.89 -0.04
C ASN A 211 2.71 -14.64 -1.16
N PHE A 212 3.15 -14.31 -2.37
CA PHE A 212 2.25 -13.97 -3.49
C PHE A 212 1.25 -15.08 -3.82
N PHE A 213 1.62 -16.33 -3.63
CA PHE A 213 0.75 -17.49 -3.86
C PHE A 213 -0.16 -17.80 -2.66
N GLY A 214 -0.13 -16.98 -1.63
CA GLY A 214 -0.88 -17.11 -0.38
C GLY A 214 -0.26 -18.04 0.64
N LEU A 215 0.86 -18.70 0.33
CA LEU A 215 1.50 -19.68 1.19
C LEU A 215 2.22 -19.05 2.37
N LEU A 216 2.26 -19.78 3.48
CA LEU A 216 3.05 -19.42 4.65
C LEU A 216 4.50 -19.89 4.47
N GLU A 217 5.42 -18.94 4.45
CA GLU A 217 6.87 -19.21 4.42
C GLU A 217 7.36 -19.73 5.77
N ASP A 218 8.51 -20.38 5.81
CA ASP A 218 9.22 -20.68 7.06
C ASP A 218 10.02 -19.44 7.50
N ALA A 219 9.29 -18.43 7.95
CA ALA A 219 9.82 -17.07 8.16
C ALA A 219 10.92 -17.04 9.23
N GLU A 220 10.83 -17.87 10.29
CA GLU A 220 11.84 -17.95 11.34
C GLU A 220 13.14 -18.53 10.79
N LEU A 221 13.07 -19.64 10.07
CA LEU A 221 14.24 -20.27 9.44
C LEU A 221 14.93 -19.34 8.44
N LEU A 222 14.15 -18.62 7.61
CA LEU A 222 14.69 -17.67 6.66
C LEU A 222 15.39 -16.50 7.36
N GLY A 223 14.86 -16.04 8.49
CA GLY A 223 15.48 -15.06 9.36
C GLY A 223 16.80 -15.53 9.95
N GLU A 224 16.83 -16.75 10.49
CA GLU A 224 18.06 -17.38 11.02
C GLU A 224 19.16 -17.50 9.95
N ILE A 225 18.83 -17.96 8.74
CA ILE A 225 19.78 -18.04 7.62
C ILE A 225 20.31 -16.67 7.27
N THR A 226 19.45 -15.65 7.22
CA THR A 226 19.80 -14.28 6.88
C THR A 226 20.77 -13.68 7.91
N HIS A 227 20.46 -13.84 9.18
CA HIS A 227 21.30 -13.36 10.28
C HIS A 227 22.64 -14.11 10.39
N ALA A 228 22.66 -15.41 10.12
CA ALA A 228 23.91 -16.19 10.08
C ALA A 228 24.88 -15.66 9.02
N ALA A 229 24.40 -15.10 7.90
CA ALA A 229 25.21 -14.40 6.91
C ALA A 229 25.55 -12.94 7.33
N GLY A 230 24.98 -12.46 8.45
CA GLY A 230 25.12 -11.10 8.96
C GLY A 230 24.36 -10.06 8.14
N ALA A 231 23.41 -10.47 7.30
CA ALA A 231 22.51 -9.61 6.55
C ALA A 231 21.30 -9.21 7.41
N LYS A 232 20.56 -8.17 6.98
CA LYS A 232 19.32 -7.74 7.61
C LYS A 232 18.13 -8.48 7.04
N TYR A 233 17.19 -8.88 7.91
CA TYR A 233 15.98 -9.58 7.54
C TYR A 233 14.80 -8.62 7.41
N ILE A 234 14.18 -8.56 6.23
CA ILE A 234 13.03 -7.71 5.92
C ILE A 234 11.83 -8.61 5.65
N MET A 235 10.73 -8.39 6.36
CA MET A 235 9.47 -9.08 6.13
C MET A 235 8.43 -8.12 5.54
N GLY A 236 7.91 -8.43 4.36
CA GLY A 236 6.68 -7.85 3.83
C GLY A 236 5.47 -8.64 4.33
N VAL A 237 4.46 -7.97 4.91
CA VAL A 237 3.36 -8.67 5.57
C VAL A 237 1.99 -8.10 5.19
N ASN A 238 0.99 -8.98 5.14
CA ASN A 238 -0.41 -8.58 5.11
C ASN A 238 -0.87 -8.26 6.55
N PRO A 239 -1.32 -7.03 6.85
CA PRO A 239 -1.61 -6.62 8.23
C PRO A 239 -2.78 -7.39 8.86
N ILE A 240 -3.76 -7.85 8.08
CA ILE A 240 -4.88 -8.64 8.62
C ILE A 240 -4.39 -10.04 9.07
N SER A 241 -3.43 -10.62 8.36
CA SER A 241 -2.89 -11.95 8.68
C SER A 241 -2.19 -11.98 10.04
N LEU A 242 -1.65 -10.85 10.49
CA LEU A 242 -0.93 -10.74 11.77
C LEU A 242 -1.82 -10.97 13.00
N ALA A 243 -3.14 -10.91 12.84
CA ALA A 243 -4.06 -11.27 13.92
C ALA A 243 -4.11 -12.79 14.22
N VAL A 244 -3.55 -13.64 13.36
CA VAL A 244 -3.56 -15.12 13.49
C VAL A 244 -2.20 -15.76 13.17
N LEU A 245 -1.24 -15.02 12.64
CA LEU A 245 0.11 -15.49 12.36
C LEU A 245 1.12 -14.86 13.32
N LYS A 246 2.30 -15.45 13.43
CA LYS A 246 3.43 -14.84 14.14
C LYS A 246 3.78 -13.49 13.55
N THR A 247 4.05 -12.54 14.41
CA THR A 247 4.46 -11.20 14.02
C THR A 247 5.89 -11.20 13.45
N PRO A 248 6.24 -10.20 12.61
CA PRO A 248 7.63 -10.01 12.15
C PRO A 248 8.64 -9.96 13.30
N GLY A 249 8.30 -9.29 14.40
CA GLY A 249 9.17 -9.24 15.59
C GLY A 249 9.44 -10.61 16.18
N GLU A 250 8.41 -11.48 16.30
CA GLU A 250 8.56 -12.86 16.76
C GLU A 250 9.37 -13.73 15.77
N CYS A 251 9.31 -13.42 14.47
CA CYS A 251 10.10 -14.08 13.44
C CYS A 251 11.54 -13.51 13.31
N GLY A 252 11.92 -12.55 14.15
CA GLY A 252 13.26 -11.98 14.17
C GLY A 252 13.52 -10.94 13.06
N ALA A 253 12.52 -10.33 12.45
CA ALA A 253 12.72 -9.30 11.44
C ALA A 253 13.45 -8.07 11.99
N ASP A 254 14.38 -7.50 11.22
CA ASP A 254 14.97 -6.19 11.51
C ASP A 254 14.05 -5.06 11.05
N ILE A 255 13.31 -5.29 9.97
CA ILE A 255 12.37 -4.34 9.36
C ILE A 255 11.13 -5.12 8.92
N ALA A 256 9.94 -4.60 9.23
CA ALA A 256 8.70 -5.08 8.66
C ALA A 256 8.02 -3.98 7.85
N VAL A 257 7.51 -4.36 6.69
CA VAL A 257 6.84 -3.45 5.74
C VAL A 257 5.56 -4.10 5.23
N GLY A 258 4.68 -3.32 4.65
CA GLY A 258 3.49 -3.88 4.02
C GLY A 258 2.57 -2.83 3.43
N GLU A 259 1.51 -3.34 2.82
CA GLU A 259 0.42 -2.52 2.32
C GLU A 259 -0.68 -2.40 3.38
N GLY A 260 -0.96 -1.17 3.80
CA GLY A 260 -1.98 -0.86 4.80
C GLY A 260 -3.39 -0.66 4.24
N GLN A 261 -3.61 -0.82 2.94
CA GLN A 261 -4.93 -0.70 2.32
C GLN A 261 -6.00 -1.55 3.05
N PRO A 262 -5.73 -2.79 3.48
CA PRO A 262 -6.70 -3.60 4.22
C PRO A 262 -7.17 -3.00 5.55
N LEU A 263 -6.46 -2.02 6.08
CA LEU A 263 -6.78 -1.34 7.33
C LEU A 263 -7.76 -0.17 7.12
N GLY A 264 -8.89 -0.43 6.46
CA GLY A 264 -9.99 0.53 6.35
C GLY A 264 -10.00 1.41 5.10
N LEU A 265 -9.17 1.12 4.10
CA LEU A 265 -9.19 1.78 2.80
C LEU A 265 -9.93 0.94 1.76
N ASP A 266 -10.73 1.59 0.92
CA ASP A 266 -11.33 0.95 -0.26
C ASP A 266 -10.24 0.63 -1.30
N THR A 267 -10.54 -0.28 -2.24
CA THR A 267 -9.59 -0.65 -3.31
C THR A 267 -9.31 0.47 -4.32
N ALA A 268 -10.19 1.46 -4.43
CA ALA A 268 -10.07 2.78 -5.07
C ALA A 268 -9.19 2.83 -6.35
N PHE A 269 -9.32 1.85 -7.24
CA PHE A 269 -8.58 1.74 -8.51
C PHE A 269 -7.03 1.78 -8.36
N GLY A 270 -6.52 1.37 -7.21
CA GLY A 270 -5.08 1.34 -6.93
C GLY A 270 -4.54 2.54 -6.15
N GLY A 271 -5.40 3.37 -5.58
CA GLY A 271 -4.89 4.41 -4.70
C GLY A 271 -5.85 5.56 -4.38
N PRO A 272 -5.51 6.42 -3.43
CA PRO A 272 -4.29 6.35 -2.60
C PRO A 272 -4.30 5.14 -1.66
N TYR A 273 -3.13 4.51 -1.48
CA TYR A 273 -2.91 3.40 -0.56
C TYR A 273 -2.04 3.83 0.62
N LEU A 274 -1.48 2.89 1.38
CA LEU A 274 -0.73 3.19 2.59
C LEU A 274 0.41 2.19 2.77
N GLY A 275 1.63 2.55 2.37
CA GLY A 275 2.79 1.79 2.79
C GLY A 275 3.08 2.00 4.27
N PHE A 276 3.26 0.93 5.02
CA PHE A 276 3.75 1.04 6.39
C PHE A 276 5.15 0.46 6.53
N MET A 277 5.91 1.02 7.47
CA MET A 277 7.26 0.59 7.78
C MET A 277 7.46 0.61 9.29
N THR A 278 7.84 -0.54 9.83
CA THR A 278 8.25 -0.68 11.22
C THR A 278 9.64 -1.33 11.30
N ALA A 279 10.36 -1.07 12.36
CA ALA A 279 11.73 -1.55 12.49
C ALA A 279 12.13 -1.74 13.96
N THR A 280 13.24 -2.44 14.18
CA THR A 280 13.90 -2.47 15.48
C THR A 280 14.47 -1.11 15.85
N SER A 281 14.64 -0.82 17.15
CA SER A 281 15.25 0.42 17.66
C SER A 281 16.61 0.71 17.02
N ALA A 282 17.39 -0.32 16.69
CA ALA A 282 18.69 -0.19 16.03
C ALA A 282 18.59 0.43 14.63
N MET A 283 17.46 0.24 13.95
CA MET A 283 17.21 0.74 12.60
C MET A 283 16.49 2.10 12.58
N MET A 284 15.99 2.59 13.70
CA MET A 284 15.16 3.80 13.81
C MET A 284 15.73 5.02 13.07
N ARG A 285 17.06 5.26 13.20
CA ARG A 285 17.72 6.40 12.55
C ARG A 285 17.87 6.27 11.03
N LYS A 286 17.59 5.11 10.48
CA LYS A 286 17.62 4.83 9.03
C LYS A 286 16.22 4.78 8.41
N LEU A 287 15.17 4.75 9.24
CA LEU A 287 13.78 4.67 8.81
C LEU A 287 13.42 5.93 8.00
N PRO A 288 12.93 5.82 6.75
CA PRO A 288 12.57 6.98 5.94
C PRO A 288 11.26 7.63 6.41
N GLY A 289 10.96 8.81 5.88
CA GLY A 289 9.72 9.54 6.17
C GLY A 289 9.68 10.16 7.57
N ARG A 290 8.53 10.69 7.95
CA ARG A 290 8.32 11.38 9.21
C ARG A 290 8.14 10.40 10.36
N ILE A 291 8.58 10.82 11.53
CA ILE A 291 8.33 10.13 12.81
C ILE A 291 7.82 11.17 13.79
N VAL A 292 6.70 10.89 14.42
CA VAL A 292 6.14 11.70 15.52
C VAL A 292 6.59 11.11 16.85
N GLY A 293 7.05 11.97 17.73
CA GLY A 293 7.42 11.63 19.10
C GLY A 293 6.52 12.33 20.11
N GLN A 294 6.30 11.69 21.25
CA GLN A 294 5.65 12.30 22.40
C GLN A 294 6.67 13.08 23.23
N THR A 295 6.28 14.25 23.75
CA THR A 295 7.09 15.11 24.59
C THR A 295 6.20 15.78 25.66
N HIS A 296 6.81 16.62 26.48
CA HIS A 296 6.09 17.48 27.44
C HIS A 296 6.46 18.93 27.17
N ASP A 297 5.49 19.83 27.34
CA ASP A 297 5.71 21.27 27.29
C ASP A 297 6.34 21.78 28.60
N THR A 298 6.56 23.09 28.69
CA THR A 298 7.16 23.73 29.89
C THR A 298 6.26 23.67 31.11
N GLU A 299 4.97 23.38 30.95
CA GLU A 299 4.00 23.18 32.03
C GLU A 299 3.81 21.71 32.40
N GLY A 300 4.52 20.81 31.74
CA GLY A 300 4.41 19.34 31.93
C GLY A 300 3.23 18.68 31.20
N LYS A 301 2.54 19.38 30.31
CA LYS A 301 1.46 18.80 29.53
C LYS A 301 2.06 17.97 28.37
N THR A 302 1.44 16.81 28.10
CA THR A 302 1.82 15.97 26.97
C THR A 302 1.56 16.70 25.65
N GLY A 303 2.56 16.66 24.78
CA GLY A 303 2.50 17.18 23.43
C GLY A 303 3.17 16.23 22.42
N TYR A 304 2.96 16.49 21.14
CA TYR A 304 3.48 15.69 20.05
C TYR A 304 4.25 16.57 19.06
N VAL A 305 5.37 16.05 18.56
CA VAL A 305 6.26 16.80 17.68
C VAL A 305 6.84 15.89 16.61
N LEU A 306 7.18 16.46 15.44
CA LEU A 306 8.04 15.77 14.48
C LEU A 306 9.44 15.62 15.06
N THR A 307 9.99 14.41 14.97
CA THR A 307 11.32 14.10 15.50
C THR A 307 12.24 13.51 14.46
N LEU A 308 13.55 13.51 14.73
CA LEU A 308 14.59 12.97 13.84
C LEU A 308 14.60 13.57 12.43
N SER A 309 14.09 14.78 12.23
CA SER A 309 13.96 15.44 10.92
C SER A 309 15.27 15.65 10.18
N ALA A 310 16.42 15.62 10.88
CA ALA A 310 17.75 15.78 10.27
C ALA A 310 18.10 14.71 9.21
N ARG A 311 17.37 13.60 9.12
CA ARG A 311 17.55 12.54 8.09
C ARG A 311 16.77 12.84 6.82
N GLU A 312 15.77 13.73 6.85
CA GLU A 312 14.86 13.99 5.75
C GLU A 312 15.53 14.73 4.58
N GLN A 313 14.98 14.55 3.38
CA GLN A 313 15.50 15.07 2.13
C GLN A 313 15.66 16.61 2.14
N HIS A 314 14.71 17.34 2.71
CA HIS A 314 14.74 18.81 2.73
C HIS A 314 15.92 19.39 3.56
N ILE A 315 16.52 18.57 4.44
CA ILE A 315 17.71 18.92 5.23
C ILE A 315 18.95 18.29 4.61
N ARG A 316 18.93 16.99 4.32
CA ARG A 316 20.08 16.23 3.79
C ARG A 316 20.33 16.42 2.32
N ARG A 317 19.31 16.83 1.54
CA ARG A 317 19.37 17.04 0.09
C ARG A 317 19.89 15.80 -0.63
N GLU A 318 20.94 15.91 -1.45
CA GLU A 318 21.55 14.81 -2.21
C GLU A 318 22.16 13.69 -1.33
N LYS A 319 22.33 13.94 -0.05
CA LYS A 319 22.83 12.97 0.94
C LYS A 319 21.72 12.24 1.69
N ALA A 320 20.46 12.52 1.38
CA ALA A 320 19.34 11.79 1.98
C ALA A 320 19.31 10.34 1.48
N SER A 321 18.94 9.42 2.36
CA SER A 321 18.79 8.00 2.01
C SER A 321 17.49 7.72 1.28
N SER A 322 16.53 8.64 1.30
CA SER A 322 15.19 8.52 0.72
C SER A 322 14.72 9.85 0.14
N ASN A 323 13.91 9.77 -0.91
CA ASN A 323 13.24 10.91 -1.53
C ASN A 323 11.82 11.15 -0.98
N ILE A 324 11.37 10.35 -0.03
CA ILE A 324 10.06 10.52 0.60
C ILE A 324 10.01 11.87 1.32
N CYS A 325 9.08 12.73 0.90
CA CYS A 325 8.83 14.04 1.48
C CYS A 325 7.54 14.05 2.29
N SER A 326 6.44 13.63 1.67
CA SER A 326 5.13 13.51 2.32
C SER A 326 4.76 12.06 2.50
N ASN A 327 3.99 11.77 3.55
CA ASN A 327 3.38 10.48 3.80
C ASN A 327 1.88 10.53 3.47
N GLU A 328 1.23 9.37 3.47
CA GLU A 328 -0.20 9.22 3.27
C GLU A 328 -0.96 9.45 4.58
N GLN A 329 -0.95 10.68 5.09
CA GLN A 329 -1.42 11.03 6.44
C GLN A 329 -2.88 10.65 6.68
N LEU A 330 -3.80 10.99 5.75
CA LEU A 330 -5.21 10.64 5.90
C LEU A 330 -5.43 9.13 5.85
N CYS A 331 -4.66 8.41 5.04
CA CYS A 331 -4.68 6.95 4.99
C CYS A 331 -4.15 6.34 6.29
N ALA A 332 -3.08 6.89 6.87
CA ALA A 332 -2.55 6.47 8.17
C ALA A 332 -3.58 6.70 9.30
N LEU A 333 -4.25 7.85 9.30
CA LEU A 333 -5.35 8.12 10.23
C LEU A 333 -6.51 7.14 10.03
N THR A 334 -6.86 6.83 8.78
CA THR A 334 -7.90 5.83 8.45
C THR A 334 -7.54 4.47 9.05
N ALA A 335 -6.29 4.03 8.90
CA ALA A 335 -5.81 2.78 9.48
C ALA A 335 -5.89 2.80 11.03
N ALA A 336 -5.52 3.90 11.67
CA ALA A 336 -5.64 4.03 13.12
C ALA A 336 -7.09 3.94 13.60
N VAL A 337 -8.02 4.66 12.93
CA VAL A 337 -9.46 4.60 13.25
C VAL A 337 -10.02 3.21 12.99
N TYR A 338 -9.61 2.54 11.91
CA TYR A 338 -10.01 1.16 11.62
C TYR A 338 -9.55 0.19 12.71
N LEU A 339 -8.27 0.23 13.06
CA LEU A 339 -7.70 -0.62 14.12
C LEU A 339 -8.38 -0.38 15.46
N ALA A 340 -8.66 0.88 15.82
CA ALA A 340 -9.40 1.23 17.03
C ALA A 340 -10.86 0.72 17.00
N ALA A 341 -11.55 0.81 15.84
CA ALA A 341 -12.92 0.37 15.69
C ALA A 341 -13.06 -1.15 15.70
N MET A 342 -12.12 -1.87 15.06
CA MET A 342 -12.10 -3.33 15.01
C MET A 342 -11.62 -3.95 16.32
N GLY A 343 -10.62 -3.35 16.96
CA GLY A 343 -9.93 -3.91 18.11
C GLY A 343 -9.30 -5.29 17.80
N GLU A 344 -8.67 -5.88 18.81
CA GLU A 344 -8.05 -7.22 18.68
C GLU A 344 -9.08 -8.28 18.26
N ALA A 345 -10.25 -8.28 18.90
CA ALA A 345 -11.28 -9.29 18.65
C ALA A 345 -11.84 -9.22 17.23
N GLY A 346 -12.12 -8.01 16.72
CA GLY A 346 -12.65 -7.81 15.37
C GLY A 346 -11.61 -8.19 14.29
N LEU A 347 -10.35 -7.80 14.50
CA LEU A 347 -9.28 -8.13 13.57
C LEU A 347 -9.03 -9.65 13.50
N ARG A 348 -8.99 -10.31 14.66
CA ARG A 348 -8.87 -11.77 14.77
C ARG A 348 -10.05 -12.49 14.12
N GLN A 349 -11.27 -11.98 14.29
CA GLN A 349 -12.46 -12.54 13.65
C GLN A 349 -12.38 -12.41 12.12
N ALA A 350 -12.01 -11.25 11.60
CA ALA A 350 -11.83 -11.04 10.16
C ALA A 350 -10.80 -12.01 9.59
N ALA A 351 -9.61 -12.09 10.20
CA ALA A 351 -8.54 -13.00 9.77
C ALA A 351 -8.97 -14.48 9.81
N THR A 352 -9.64 -14.90 10.87
CA THR A 352 -10.13 -16.27 11.02
C THR A 352 -11.17 -16.60 9.95
N LEU A 353 -12.09 -15.68 9.64
CA LEU A 353 -13.08 -15.88 8.58
C LEU A 353 -12.42 -15.94 7.21
N CYS A 354 -11.42 -15.10 6.94
CA CYS A 354 -10.63 -15.14 5.70
C CYS A 354 -10.02 -16.53 5.49
N THR A 355 -9.27 -17.02 6.49
CA THR A 355 -8.62 -18.35 6.42
C THR A 355 -9.65 -19.47 6.28
N SER A 356 -10.65 -19.51 7.14
CA SER A 356 -11.66 -20.59 7.14
C SER A 356 -12.41 -20.69 5.81
N ARG A 357 -12.82 -19.53 5.24
CA ARG A 357 -13.57 -19.50 3.98
C ARG A 357 -12.69 -19.79 2.78
N ALA A 358 -11.44 -19.36 2.78
CA ALA A 358 -10.48 -19.69 1.73
C ALA A 358 -10.18 -21.18 1.69
N HIS A 359 -9.95 -21.82 2.84
CA HIS A 359 -9.76 -23.26 2.94
C HIS A 359 -11.01 -24.03 2.52
N TYR A 360 -12.19 -23.59 2.93
CA TYR A 360 -13.45 -24.15 2.46
C TYR A 360 -13.55 -24.09 0.94
N PHE A 361 -13.26 -22.94 0.33
CA PHE A 361 -13.36 -22.78 -1.11
C PHE A 361 -12.34 -23.64 -1.85
N ALA A 362 -11.10 -23.70 -1.40
CA ALA A 362 -10.06 -24.57 -1.95
C ALA A 362 -10.49 -26.06 -1.92
N GLN A 363 -11.03 -26.51 -0.79
CA GLN A 363 -11.55 -27.88 -0.65
C GLN A 363 -12.69 -28.15 -1.62
N ARG A 364 -13.65 -27.23 -1.75
CA ARG A 364 -14.80 -27.40 -2.67
C ARG A 364 -14.37 -27.41 -4.13
N LEU A 365 -13.39 -26.58 -4.54
CA LEU A 365 -12.84 -26.61 -5.90
C LEU A 365 -12.21 -27.98 -6.22
N GLU A 366 -11.50 -28.58 -5.28
CA GLU A 366 -10.90 -29.91 -5.46
C GLU A 366 -11.96 -31.01 -5.47
N GLU A 367 -12.88 -31.05 -4.49
CA GLU A 367 -13.90 -32.11 -4.36
C GLU A 367 -14.88 -32.14 -5.53
N VAL A 368 -15.31 -30.96 -6.00
CA VAL A 368 -16.39 -30.85 -6.99
C VAL A 368 -15.88 -30.77 -8.43
N LEU A 369 -14.77 -30.06 -8.64
CA LEU A 369 -14.21 -29.79 -9.97
C LEU A 369 -12.92 -30.56 -10.25
N GLY A 370 -12.30 -31.18 -9.25
CA GLY A 370 -11.00 -31.81 -9.36
C GLY A 370 -9.85 -30.80 -9.49
N TRP A 371 -10.09 -29.54 -9.20
CA TRP A 371 -9.08 -28.47 -9.34
C TRP A 371 -8.18 -28.44 -8.09
N LYS A 372 -7.12 -29.21 -8.17
CA LYS A 372 -6.15 -29.35 -7.06
C LYS A 372 -5.34 -28.07 -6.90
N ARG A 373 -4.91 -27.81 -5.67
CA ARG A 373 -3.94 -26.76 -5.41
C ARG A 373 -2.62 -27.04 -6.14
N VAL A 374 -2.07 -25.99 -6.76
CA VAL A 374 -0.80 -26.07 -7.51
C VAL A 374 0.37 -26.21 -6.54
N TYR A 375 0.32 -25.49 -5.43
CA TYR A 375 1.37 -25.49 -4.43
C TYR A 375 0.89 -26.16 -3.14
N PRO A 376 1.68 -27.09 -2.58
CA PRO A 376 1.38 -27.71 -1.28
C PRO A 376 1.72 -26.75 -0.13
N GLY A 377 1.13 -26.99 1.04
CA GLY A 377 1.44 -26.25 2.26
C GLY A 377 0.26 -25.44 2.80
N GLU A 378 0.49 -24.84 3.96
CA GLU A 378 -0.49 -23.96 4.60
C GLU A 378 -0.56 -22.62 3.88
N PHE A 379 -1.75 -22.00 3.88
CA PHE A 379 -1.99 -20.69 3.25
C PHE A 379 -2.97 -19.88 4.09
N PHE A 380 -3.01 -18.58 3.88
CA PHE A 380 -3.88 -17.67 4.63
C PHE A 380 -5.24 -17.51 3.95
N HIS A 381 -5.37 -16.61 2.99
CA HIS A 381 -6.64 -16.31 2.30
C HIS A 381 -6.53 -16.31 0.77
N GLU A 382 -5.34 -16.51 0.25
CA GLU A 382 -5.07 -16.70 -1.17
C GLU A 382 -4.48 -18.08 -1.40
N PHE A 383 -4.78 -18.67 -2.56
CA PHE A 383 -4.26 -19.97 -2.97
C PHE A 383 -4.40 -20.13 -4.49
N VAL A 384 -3.52 -20.93 -5.08
CA VAL A 384 -3.54 -21.23 -6.52
C VAL A 384 -4.12 -22.63 -6.74
N THR A 385 -5.12 -22.74 -7.63
CA THR A 385 -5.58 -24.03 -8.13
C THR A 385 -5.28 -24.19 -9.61
N ALA A 386 -5.00 -25.42 -10.03
CA ALA A 386 -5.02 -25.77 -11.43
C ALA A 386 -6.42 -25.45 -12.01
N CYS A 387 -6.43 -24.90 -13.21
CA CYS A 387 -7.66 -24.60 -13.94
C CYS A 387 -7.44 -24.94 -15.41
N PRO A 388 -8.20 -25.86 -16.01
CA PRO A 388 -8.01 -26.25 -17.40
C PRO A 388 -8.21 -25.13 -18.40
N CYS A 389 -9.15 -24.22 -18.13
CA CYS A 389 -9.54 -23.13 -19.02
C CYS A 389 -9.73 -21.83 -18.22
N PRO A 390 -8.64 -21.15 -17.77
CA PRO A 390 -8.75 -19.95 -16.95
C PRO A 390 -9.58 -18.83 -17.60
N GLU A 391 -9.37 -18.54 -18.86
CA GLU A 391 -10.08 -17.50 -19.61
C GLU A 391 -11.59 -17.74 -19.61
N ARG A 392 -12.01 -18.95 -20.00
CA ARG A 392 -13.42 -19.32 -20.03
C ARG A 392 -14.06 -19.27 -18.64
N THR A 393 -13.33 -19.72 -17.62
CA THR A 393 -13.74 -19.66 -16.21
C THR A 393 -14.03 -18.22 -15.78
N LEU A 394 -13.13 -17.29 -16.10
CA LEU A 394 -13.28 -15.88 -15.75
C LEU A 394 -14.40 -15.21 -16.54
N GLU A 395 -14.58 -15.52 -17.83
CA GLU A 395 -15.71 -15.03 -18.62
C GLU A 395 -17.08 -15.41 -18.03
N VAL A 396 -17.21 -16.65 -17.57
CA VAL A 396 -18.47 -17.11 -16.97
C VAL A 396 -18.74 -16.40 -15.64
N LEU A 397 -17.74 -16.29 -14.79
CA LEU A 397 -17.86 -15.55 -13.52
C LEU A 397 -18.20 -14.08 -13.78
N ASP A 398 -17.51 -13.47 -14.73
CA ASP A 398 -17.74 -12.09 -15.15
C ASP A 398 -19.19 -11.88 -15.62
N ALA A 399 -19.74 -12.75 -16.45
CA ALA A 399 -21.14 -12.70 -16.91
C ALA A 399 -22.15 -12.73 -15.75
N HIS A 400 -21.78 -13.30 -14.60
CA HIS A 400 -22.60 -13.37 -13.39
C HIS A 400 -22.27 -12.28 -12.36
N GLY A 401 -21.48 -11.26 -12.75
CA GLY A 401 -21.13 -10.15 -11.85
C GLY A 401 -20.14 -10.52 -10.74
N ILE A 402 -19.33 -11.55 -10.98
CA ILE A 402 -18.30 -12.04 -10.06
C ILE A 402 -16.92 -11.75 -10.66
N LEU A 403 -16.09 -10.98 -9.96
CA LEU A 403 -14.69 -10.82 -10.32
C LEU A 403 -13.93 -12.07 -9.85
N GLY A 404 -13.61 -12.96 -10.79
CA GLY A 404 -12.84 -14.16 -10.53
C GLY A 404 -11.39 -13.88 -10.14
N GLY A 405 -10.67 -14.91 -9.73
CA GLY A 405 -9.26 -14.82 -9.33
C GLY A 405 -8.34 -14.27 -10.43
N LEU A 406 -7.06 -14.18 -10.13
CA LEU A 406 -6.04 -13.73 -11.07
C LEU A 406 -5.45 -14.93 -11.81
N PRO A 407 -5.42 -14.95 -13.18
CA PRO A 407 -4.65 -15.94 -13.92
C PRO A 407 -3.17 -15.83 -13.57
N VAL A 408 -2.58 -16.95 -13.23
CA VAL A 408 -1.14 -17.08 -12.95
C VAL A 408 -0.60 -18.31 -13.66
N GLU A 409 0.71 -18.47 -13.70
CA GLU A 409 1.32 -19.66 -14.25
C GLU A 409 0.82 -20.90 -13.50
N GLY A 410 0.27 -21.85 -14.24
CA GLY A 410 -0.28 -23.11 -13.70
C GLY A 410 -1.74 -23.04 -13.25
N GLY A 411 -2.44 -21.88 -13.28
CA GLY A 411 -3.84 -21.83 -12.89
C GLY A 411 -4.41 -20.48 -12.56
N ILE A 412 -5.23 -20.43 -11.50
CA ILE A 412 -5.87 -19.20 -11.01
C ILE A 412 -5.51 -19.01 -9.52
N LEU A 413 -5.01 -17.83 -9.19
CA LEU A 413 -4.84 -17.35 -7.84
C LEU A 413 -6.19 -16.80 -7.34
N TRP A 414 -6.77 -17.46 -6.37
CA TRP A 414 -8.02 -17.07 -5.71
C TRP A 414 -7.75 -16.32 -4.43
N CYS A 415 -8.61 -15.39 -4.10
CA CYS A 415 -8.62 -14.68 -2.82
C CYS A 415 -10.02 -14.75 -2.21
N VAL A 416 -10.10 -15.07 -0.92
CA VAL A 416 -11.37 -15.08 -0.17
C VAL A 416 -11.19 -14.30 1.12
N THR A 417 -12.00 -13.25 1.30
CA THR A 417 -12.02 -12.46 2.52
C THR A 417 -13.29 -12.76 3.34
N GLU A 418 -13.40 -12.13 4.50
CA GLU A 418 -14.59 -12.22 5.37
C GLU A 418 -15.87 -11.68 4.74
N LEU A 419 -15.77 -10.99 3.61
CA LEU A 419 -16.93 -10.48 2.87
C LEU A 419 -17.63 -11.55 2.01
N THR A 420 -16.96 -12.64 1.69
CA THR A 420 -17.51 -13.70 0.83
C THR A 420 -18.00 -14.85 1.70
N ASP A 421 -19.30 -15.00 1.85
CA ASP A 421 -19.89 -16.05 2.66
C ASP A 421 -19.92 -17.41 1.97
N LYS A 422 -20.20 -18.47 2.75
CA LYS A 422 -20.26 -19.84 2.25
C LYS A 422 -21.29 -20.03 1.13
N LYS A 423 -22.46 -19.37 1.23
CA LYS A 423 -23.51 -19.47 0.22
C LYS A 423 -23.05 -18.92 -1.13
N THR A 424 -22.34 -17.82 -1.10
CA THR A 424 -21.73 -17.20 -2.29
C THR A 424 -20.67 -18.11 -2.90
N LEU A 425 -19.83 -18.73 -2.07
CA LEU A 425 -18.81 -19.68 -2.55
C LEU A 425 -19.45 -20.94 -3.18
N ASP A 426 -20.51 -21.50 -2.57
CA ASP A 426 -21.24 -22.63 -3.13
C ASP A 426 -21.91 -22.26 -4.47
N HIS A 427 -22.44 -21.05 -4.60
CA HIS A 427 -22.97 -20.54 -5.87
C HIS A 427 -21.87 -20.45 -6.94
N VAL A 428 -20.69 -19.94 -6.61
CA VAL A 428 -19.55 -19.91 -7.54
C VAL A 428 -19.17 -21.32 -7.99
N ILE A 429 -19.10 -22.28 -7.08
CA ILE A 429 -18.82 -23.68 -7.42
C ILE A 429 -19.86 -24.22 -8.41
N GLY A 430 -21.14 -23.95 -8.19
CA GLY A 430 -22.22 -24.36 -9.11
C GLY A 430 -22.02 -23.79 -10.54
N LEU A 431 -21.70 -22.52 -10.67
CA LEU A 431 -21.41 -21.89 -11.97
C LEU A 431 -20.21 -22.55 -12.66
N LEU A 432 -19.16 -22.87 -11.90
CA LEU A 432 -17.95 -23.51 -12.44
C LEU A 432 -18.16 -24.97 -12.85
N GLN A 433 -19.10 -25.69 -12.23
CA GLN A 433 -19.50 -27.03 -12.69
C GLN A 433 -20.10 -27.03 -14.09
N GLU A 434 -20.93 -26.02 -14.40
CA GLU A 434 -21.53 -25.88 -15.73
C GLU A 434 -20.48 -25.66 -16.82
N VAL A 435 -19.36 -25.00 -16.47
CA VAL A 435 -18.22 -24.78 -17.39
C VAL A 435 -17.40 -26.05 -17.58
N SER A 436 -17.18 -26.80 -16.50
CA SER A 436 -16.33 -28.01 -16.53
C SER A 436 -17.00 -29.22 -17.14
N GLY A 437 -18.35 -29.20 -17.27
CA GLY A 437 -19.14 -30.26 -17.89
C GLY A 437 -19.37 -30.12 -19.41
N GLN A 438 -18.89 -29.02 -20.00
CA GLN A 438 -18.91 -28.74 -21.44
C GLN A 438 -17.53 -28.96 -22.04
#